data_ad1dfd4d380287a660d3ee905550f0af
#
_entry.id   ad1dfd4d380287a660d3ee905550f0af
#
_cell.length_a   1.000
_cell.length_b   1.000
_cell.length_c   1.000
_cell.angle_alpha   90.00
_cell.angle_beta   90.00
_cell.angle_gamma   90.00
#
_symmetry.space_group_name_H-M   'P 1'
#
loop_
_entity.id
_entity.type
_entity.pdbx_description
1 polymer ?
#
loop_
_entity_poly.entity_id
_entity_poly.type
_entity_poly.pdbx_seq_one_letter_code
_entity_poly.pdbx_strand_id
1 'polypeptide(L)'
;MFLPLTSHAQISLVERGKPAAQIVLTDTTHAARRAAEVMNYFVEKLTGTTLSVGLRAEKKPRQIVFIGGKTDQAGEDGFQISCHNGTMRILSGGDKGAILGVAHLLERYCGINYLGKDAWTVNHVQGYKVQKVGDLQLPVIEWAETPAFRYRQSVSYSERDPLFVDWYGME
;
A
#
# COMPACT_ATOMS: atom_id res chain seq x y z
N MET A 1 0.62 -11.14 -36.27
CA MET A 1 -0.66 -10.89 -35.60
C MET A 1 -0.39 -10.92 -34.10
N PHE A 2 -0.12 -9.74 -33.50
CA PHE A 2 0.13 -9.65 -32.06
C PHE A 2 -1.23 -9.60 -31.37
N LEU A 3 -1.60 -10.66 -30.64
CA LEU A 3 -2.69 -10.60 -29.70
C LEU A 3 -2.27 -9.68 -28.56
N PRO A 4 -3.05 -8.65 -28.19
CA PRO A 4 -2.79 -7.89 -27.00
C PRO A 4 -2.96 -8.84 -25.82
N LEU A 5 -1.88 -9.01 -25.01
CA LEU A 5 -1.97 -9.57 -23.68
C LEU A 5 -2.86 -8.60 -22.87
N THR A 6 -4.16 -8.87 -22.86
CA THR A 6 -5.06 -8.22 -21.93
C THR A 6 -4.69 -8.71 -20.54
N SER A 7 -3.80 -7.96 -19.87
CA SER A 7 -3.63 -8.09 -18.43
C SER A 7 -4.98 -7.77 -17.79
N HIS A 8 -5.77 -8.79 -17.51
CA HIS A 8 -7.01 -8.60 -16.79
C HIS A 8 -6.67 -8.12 -15.39
N ALA A 9 -7.09 -6.92 -15.07
CA ALA A 9 -6.99 -6.41 -13.70
C ALA A 9 -7.66 -7.42 -12.75
N GLN A 10 -6.95 -7.81 -11.70
CA GLN A 10 -7.48 -8.77 -10.71
C GLN A 10 -8.23 -8.08 -9.60
N ILE A 11 -7.93 -6.81 -9.37
CA ILE A 11 -8.68 -5.94 -8.47
C ILE A 11 -8.72 -4.51 -9.01
N SER A 12 -9.89 -3.89 -8.97
CA SER A 12 -10.05 -2.47 -9.21
C SER A 12 -10.28 -1.76 -7.88
N LEU A 13 -9.41 -0.86 -7.52
CA LEU A 13 -9.55 -0.02 -6.33
C LEU A 13 -10.48 1.15 -6.63
N VAL A 14 -10.30 1.78 -7.79
CA VAL A 14 -11.13 2.90 -8.29
C VAL A 14 -11.46 2.65 -9.75
N GLU A 15 -12.73 2.81 -10.11
CA GLU A 15 -13.23 2.72 -11.47
C GLU A 15 -14.05 3.96 -11.83
N ARG A 16 -13.74 4.60 -12.96
CA ARG A 16 -14.43 5.81 -13.45
C ARG A 16 -14.56 6.89 -12.39
N GLY A 17 -13.47 7.08 -11.61
CA GLY A 17 -13.40 8.05 -10.51
C GLY A 17 -14.29 7.71 -9.30
N LYS A 18 -14.79 6.48 -9.16
CA LYS A 18 -15.60 6.02 -8.03
C LYS A 18 -14.91 4.87 -7.29
N PRO A 19 -15.08 4.78 -5.96
CA PRO A 19 -14.51 3.66 -5.21
C PRO A 19 -15.15 2.35 -5.68
N ALA A 20 -14.32 1.38 -6.06
CA ALA A 20 -14.72 0.06 -6.51
C ALA A 20 -14.41 -1.03 -5.48
N ALA A 21 -13.54 -0.72 -4.52
CA ALA A 21 -13.12 -1.61 -3.44
C ALA A 21 -13.38 -1.00 -2.06
N GLN A 22 -13.39 -1.87 -1.04
CA GLN A 22 -13.40 -1.51 0.38
C GLN A 22 -12.13 -2.03 1.03
N ILE A 23 -11.55 -1.27 1.97
CA ILE A 23 -10.50 -1.74 2.87
C ILE A 23 -11.17 -2.34 4.11
N VAL A 24 -10.81 -3.58 4.45
CA VAL A 24 -11.27 -4.28 5.65
C VAL A 24 -10.06 -4.60 6.51
N LEU A 25 -10.04 -4.05 7.73
CA LEU A 25 -9.03 -4.37 8.71
C LEU A 25 -9.35 -5.74 9.33
N THR A 26 -8.42 -6.68 9.25
CA THR A 26 -8.58 -8.01 9.84
C THR A 26 -8.16 -8.06 11.31
N ASP A 27 -7.42 -7.06 11.75
CA ASP A 27 -7.11 -6.80 13.16
C ASP A 27 -7.15 -5.28 13.44
N THR A 28 -7.03 -4.91 14.70
CA THR A 28 -7.07 -3.51 15.15
C THR A 28 -5.72 -2.99 15.60
N THR A 29 -4.63 -3.62 15.18
CA THR A 29 -3.27 -3.16 15.48
C THR A 29 -3.01 -1.76 14.92
N HIS A 30 -2.08 -1.06 15.53
CA HIS A 30 -1.62 0.24 15.01
C HIS A 30 -1.13 0.09 13.57
N ALA A 31 -0.36 -0.95 13.28
CA ALA A 31 0.19 -1.20 11.95
C ALA A 31 -0.89 -1.39 10.88
N ALA A 32 -1.94 -2.18 11.16
CA ALA A 32 -3.04 -2.38 10.20
C ALA A 32 -3.81 -1.09 9.93
N ARG A 33 -4.11 -0.30 10.97
CA ARG A 33 -4.77 1.00 10.81
C ARG A 33 -3.91 1.98 10.02
N ARG A 34 -2.63 2.07 10.38
CA ARG A 34 -1.68 2.96 9.70
C ARG A 34 -1.47 2.56 8.25
N ALA A 35 -1.36 1.29 7.95
CA ALA A 35 -1.28 0.77 6.58
C ALA A 35 -2.51 1.18 5.73
N ALA A 36 -3.71 1.07 6.30
CA ALA A 36 -4.94 1.51 5.62
C ALA A 36 -4.98 3.02 5.39
N GLU A 37 -4.53 3.82 6.35
CA GLU A 37 -4.41 5.27 6.21
C GLU A 37 -3.44 5.65 5.07
N VAL A 38 -2.24 5.05 5.06
CA VAL A 38 -1.22 5.29 4.02
C VAL A 38 -1.76 4.88 2.65
N MET A 39 -2.36 3.70 2.54
CA MET A 39 -2.97 3.25 1.29
C MET A 39 -4.02 4.23 0.80
N ASN A 40 -4.95 4.63 1.67
CA ASN A 40 -6.05 5.51 1.31
C ASN A 40 -5.57 6.93 0.95
N TYR A 41 -4.56 7.43 1.66
CA TYR A 41 -3.92 8.71 1.34
C TYR A 41 -3.38 8.74 -0.11
N PHE A 42 -2.65 7.71 -0.52
CA PHE A 42 -2.10 7.67 -1.88
C PHE A 42 -3.14 7.31 -2.94
N VAL A 43 -4.14 6.48 -2.63
CA VAL A 43 -5.29 6.26 -3.53
C VAL A 43 -5.99 7.60 -3.82
N GLU A 44 -6.22 8.44 -2.80
CA GLU A 44 -6.79 9.78 -2.99
C GLU A 44 -5.88 10.68 -3.82
N LYS A 45 -4.57 10.69 -3.57
CA LYS A 45 -3.61 11.48 -4.36
C LYS A 45 -3.57 11.05 -5.82
N LEU A 46 -3.65 9.74 -6.08
CA LEU A 46 -3.65 9.18 -7.43
C LEU A 46 -4.95 9.44 -8.19
N THR A 47 -6.10 9.29 -7.53
CA THR A 47 -7.41 9.20 -8.20
C THR A 47 -8.37 10.32 -7.84
N GLY A 48 -8.13 11.04 -6.75
CA GLY A 48 -9.08 11.99 -6.16
C GLY A 48 -10.22 11.31 -5.38
N THR A 49 -10.13 10.01 -5.13
CA THR A 49 -11.19 9.21 -4.50
C THR A 49 -10.62 8.42 -3.33
N THR A 50 -11.36 8.32 -2.24
CA THR A 50 -11.02 7.51 -1.06
C THR A 50 -11.84 6.22 -1.04
N LEU A 51 -11.27 5.17 -0.42
CA LEU A 51 -11.96 3.90 -0.18
C LEU A 51 -12.60 3.91 1.21
N SER A 52 -13.74 3.26 1.38
CA SER A 52 -14.28 3.03 2.72
C SER A 52 -13.37 2.06 3.50
N VAL A 53 -13.20 2.34 4.81
CA VAL A 53 -12.41 1.50 5.73
C VAL A 53 -13.33 0.99 6.83
N GLY A 54 -13.31 -0.31 7.09
CA GLY A 54 -14.15 -0.92 8.11
C GLY A 54 -13.54 -2.19 8.69
N LEU A 55 -14.18 -2.72 9.75
CA LEU A 55 -13.81 -4.00 10.38
C LEU A 55 -14.57 -5.19 9.78
N ARG A 56 -15.54 -4.91 8.91
CA ARG A 56 -16.35 -5.93 8.23
C ARG A 56 -16.60 -5.51 6.80
N ALA A 57 -16.68 -6.49 5.93
CA ALA A 57 -17.09 -6.23 4.56
C ALA A 57 -18.56 -5.76 4.53
N GLU A 58 -18.83 -4.74 3.75
CA GLU A 58 -20.19 -4.29 3.46
C GLU A 58 -20.93 -5.37 2.66
N LYS A 59 -22.28 -5.34 2.70
CA LYS A 59 -23.12 -6.37 2.06
C LYS A 59 -22.90 -6.52 0.53
N LYS A 60 -22.28 -5.52 -0.11
CA LYS A 60 -22.03 -5.52 -1.56
C LYS A 60 -20.74 -4.77 -1.97
N PRO A 61 -19.57 -5.00 -1.37
CA PRO A 61 -18.36 -4.55 -2.05
C PRO A 61 -18.13 -5.48 -3.24
N ARG A 62 -17.86 -4.89 -4.39
CA ARG A 62 -17.46 -5.70 -5.57
C ARG A 62 -16.07 -6.31 -5.34
N GLN A 63 -15.22 -5.60 -4.57
CA GLN A 63 -13.83 -5.96 -4.36
C GLN A 63 -13.39 -5.56 -2.94
N ILE A 64 -12.48 -6.33 -2.36
CA ILE A 64 -12.07 -6.17 -0.96
C ILE A 64 -10.55 -6.20 -0.85
N VAL A 65 -10.02 -5.24 -0.09
CA VAL A 65 -8.62 -5.22 0.35
C VAL A 65 -8.59 -5.51 1.85
N PHE A 66 -8.15 -6.71 2.23
CA PHE A 66 -7.91 -7.06 3.61
C PHE A 66 -6.51 -6.58 4.03
N ILE A 67 -6.43 -5.85 5.15
CA ILE A 67 -5.15 -5.40 5.72
C ILE A 67 -5.08 -5.86 7.17
N GLY A 68 -3.95 -6.48 7.52
CA GLY A 68 -3.68 -7.04 8.84
C GLY A 68 -3.74 -8.57 8.85
N GLY A 69 -3.55 -9.14 10.02
CA GLY A 69 -3.35 -10.58 10.20
C GLY A 69 -1.89 -10.97 10.01
N LYS A 70 -1.56 -12.19 10.42
CA LYS A 70 -0.18 -12.70 10.42
C LYS A 70 0.06 -13.64 9.25
N THR A 71 1.32 -13.67 8.79
CA THR A 71 1.85 -14.67 7.88
C THR A 71 3.10 -15.29 8.46
N ASP A 72 3.33 -16.56 8.16
CA ASP A 72 4.58 -17.31 8.42
C ASP A 72 5.49 -17.38 7.19
N GLN A 73 5.04 -16.81 6.06
CA GLN A 73 5.82 -16.77 4.81
C GLN A 73 6.80 -15.59 4.75
N ALA A 74 6.79 -14.73 5.75
CA ALA A 74 7.71 -13.62 5.88
C ALA A 74 8.16 -13.48 7.34
N GLY A 75 9.43 -13.11 7.53
CA GLY A 75 10.00 -12.88 8.86
C GLY A 75 9.46 -11.61 9.53
N GLU A 76 10.00 -11.30 10.70
CA GLU A 76 9.71 -10.06 11.43
C GLU A 76 9.93 -8.85 10.50
N ASP A 77 9.03 -7.89 10.51
CA ASP A 77 8.96 -6.75 9.57
C ASP A 77 8.64 -7.13 8.10
N GLY A 78 8.57 -8.40 7.78
CA GLY A 78 8.19 -8.84 6.44
C GLY A 78 6.69 -8.76 6.18
N PHE A 79 6.31 -8.92 4.93
CA PHE A 79 4.92 -8.91 4.49
C PHE A 79 4.65 -9.98 3.44
N GLN A 80 3.38 -10.30 3.32
CA GLN A 80 2.86 -11.09 2.21
C GLN A 80 1.68 -10.37 1.57
N ILE A 81 1.68 -10.28 0.24
CA ILE A 81 0.58 -9.72 -0.55
C ILE A 81 0.10 -10.78 -1.51
N SER A 82 -1.21 -11.05 -1.48
CA SER A 82 -1.88 -11.84 -2.49
C SER A 82 -3.05 -11.08 -3.10
N CYS A 83 -3.22 -11.13 -4.41
CA CYS A 83 -4.28 -10.45 -5.13
C CYS A 83 -4.85 -11.35 -6.22
N HIS A 84 -6.08 -11.84 -6.01
CA HIS A 84 -6.82 -12.71 -6.92
C HIS A 84 -8.32 -12.43 -6.89
N ASN A 85 -8.97 -12.51 -8.04
CA ASN A 85 -10.44 -12.52 -8.17
C ASN A 85 -11.15 -11.43 -7.34
N GLY A 86 -10.68 -10.19 -7.43
CA GLY A 86 -11.27 -9.05 -6.73
C GLY A 86 -10.99 -8.99 -5.23
N THR A 87 -10.10 -9.84 -4.72
CA THR A 87 -9.70 -9.85 -3.32
C THR A 87 -8.19 -9.68 -3.21
N MET A 88 -7.77 -8.71 -2.39
CA MET A 88 -6.37 -8.52 -2.00
C MET A 88 -6.23 -8.78 -0.51
N ARG A 89 -5.12 -9.37 -0.11
CA ARG A 89 -4.72 -9.53 1.29
C ARG A 89 -3.31 -9.01 1.47
N ILE A 90 -3.11 -8.21 2.52
CA ILE A 90 -1.80 -7.72 2.95
C ILE A 90 -1.61 -8.19 4.38
N LEU A 91 -0.76 -9.19 4.55
CA LEU A 91 -0.47 -9.84 5.81
C LEU A 91 0.91 -9.40 6.32
N SER A 92 1.09 -9.47 7.63
CA SER A 92 2.29 -9.03 8.32
C SER A 92 3.04 -10.19 8.95
N GLY A 93 4.36 -10.23 8.80
CA GLY A 93 5.21 -11.15 9.56
C GLY A 93 5.44 -10.68 11.01
N GLY A 94 5.37 -9.37 11.25
CA GLY A 94 5.54 -8.73 12.56
C GLY A 94 4.90 -7.35 12.61
N ASP A 95 5.41 -6.48 13.47
CA ASP A 95 4.74 -5.22 13.81
C ASP A 95 4.69 -4.19 12.67
N LYS A 96 5.64 -4.20 11.74
CA LYS A 96 5.73 -3.21 10.64
C LYS A 96 5.30 -3.77 9.28
N GLY A 97 5.13 -5.07 9.16
CA GLY A 97 4.96 -5.74 7.87
C GLY A 97 3.78 -5.23 7.05
N ALA A 98 2.63 -4.93 7.66
CA ALA A 98 1.47 -4.42 6.93
C ALA A 98 1.74 -3.03 6.31
N ILE A 99 2.44 -2.15 7.03
CA ILE A 99 2.81 -0.81 6.55
C ILE A 99 3.81 -0.94 5.40
N LEU A 100 4.85 -1.73 5.57
CA LEU A 100 5.85 -2.00 4.54
C LEU A 100 5.23 -2.63 3.29
N GLY A 101 4.31 -3.58 3.48
CA GLY A 101 3.58 -4.20 2.38
C GLY A 101 2.80 -3.18 1.55
N VAL A 102 2.13 -2.22 2.19
CA VAL A 102 1.44 -1.13 1.49
C VAL A 102 2.43 -0.21 0.78
N ALA A 103 3.53 0.19 1.45
CA ALA A 103 4.55 1.05 0.85
C ALA A 103 5.13 0.42 -0.43
N HIS A 104 5.58 -0.82 -0.33
CA HIS A 104 6.14 -1.56 -1.47
C HIS A 104 5.12 -1.83 -2.59
N LEU A 105 3.84 -2.08 -2.24
CA LEU A 105 2.75 -2.18 -3.22
C LEU A 105 2.61 -0.87 -4.02
N LEU A 106 2.58 0.25 -3.32
CA LEU A 106 2.45 1.57 -3.94
C LEU A 106 3.66 1.94 -4.80
N GLU A 107 4.87 1.62 -4.36
CA GLU A 107 6.08 1.81 -5.17
C GLU A 107 6.04 0.97 -6.45
N ARG A 108 5.80 -0.31 -6.31
CA ARG A 108 5.97 -1.26 -7.40
C ARG A 108 4.86 -1.20 -8.43
N TYR A 109 3.61 -0.99 -8.00
CA TYR A 109 2.43 -1.10 -8.86
C TYR A 109 1.72 0.23 -9.10
N CYS A 110 1.93 1.24 -8.26
CA CYS A 110 1.29 2.55 -8.40
C CYS A 110 2.29 3.65 -8.79
N GLY A 111 3.58 3.35 -8.90
CA GLY A 111 4.62 4.31 -9.31
C GLY A 111 4.87 5.42 -8.28
N ILE A 112 4.56 5.18 -7.00
CA ILE A 112 4.83 6.13 -5.94
C ILE A 112 6.29 6.03 -5.51
N ASN A 113 7.00 7.15 -5.52
CA ASN A 113 8.34 7.26 -4.94
C ASN A 113 8.29 8.28 -3.82
N TYR A 114 8.23 7.82 -2.57
CA TYR A 114 8.15 8.69 -1.41
C TYR A 114 9.56 9.06 -0.93
N LEU A 115 9.89 10.34 -0.99
CA LEU A 115 11.22 10.88 -0.66
C LEU A 115 11.21 11.79 0.58
N GLY A 116 10.10 11.79 1.34
CA GLY A 116 9.88 12.65 2.48
C GLY A 116 9.05 13.90 2.16
N LYS A 117 8.33 14.41 3.14
CA LYS A 117 7.38 15.53 2.99
C LYS A 117 8.09 16.85 2.79
N ASP A 118 9.18 17.05 3.52
CA ASP A 118 10.02 18.22 3.49
C ASP A 118 11.43 17.82 3.07
N ALA A 119 11.56 17.35 1.84
CA ALA A 119 12.89 17.18 1.31
C ALA A 119 13.58 18.56 1.32
N TRP A 120 14.26 18.86 2.40
CA TRP A 120 15.26 19.91 2.49
C TRP A 120 16.42 19.54 1.56
N THR A 121 16.07 19.31 0.33
CA THR A 121 17.05 19.15 -0.72
C THR A 121 17.21 20.48 -1.39
N VAL A 122 18.42 20.79 -1.73
CA VAL A 122 18.87 21.99 -2.43
C VAL A 122 18.02 22.39 -3.65
N ASN A 123 17.08 21.55 -4.07
CA ASN A 123 16.28 21.69 -5.28
C ASN A 123 14.76 21.75 -5.06
N HIS A 124 14.23 21.92 -3.87
CA HIS A 124 12.78 21.98 -3.60
C HIS A 124 11.96 20.85 -4.22
N VAL A 125 12.49 19.63 -4.23
CA VAL A 125 11.80 18.46 -4.76
C VAL A 125 10.63 18.13 -3.85
N GLN A 126 9.45 17.93 -4.42
CA GLN A 126 8.30 17.42 -3.66
C GLN A 126 8.67 16.08 -3.01
N GLY A 127 8.27 15.88 -1.76
CA GLY A 127 8.60 14.71 -0.98
C GLY A 127 8.11 13.38 -1.56
N TYR A 128 7.25 13.41 -2.56
CA TYR A 128 6.82 12.25 -3.33
C TYR A 128 6.41 12.64 -4.74
N LYS A 129 6.53 11.69 -5.66
CA LYS A 129 6.07 11.85 -7.03
C LYS A 129 4.78 11.04 -7.23
N VAL A 130 3.71 11.70 -7.62
CA VAL A 130 2.42 11.07 -7.93
C VAL A 130 1.97 11.46 -9.32
N GLN A 131 1.73 10.48 -10.17
CA GLN A 131 1.07 10.69 -11.46
C GLN A 131 -0.43 10.42 -11.27
N LYS A 132 -1.27 11.41 -11.54
CA LYS A 132 -2.72 11.24 -11.45
C LYS A 132 -3.24 10.25 -12.49
N VAL A 133 -4.13 9.36 -12.05
CA VAL A 133 -4.83 8.38 -12.89
C VAL A 133 -6.34 8.46 -12.63
N GLY A 134 -7.14 8.15 -13.63
CA GLY A 134 -8.62 8.11 -13.47
C GLY A 134 -9.10 6.83 -12.81
N ASP A 135 -8.46 5.73 -13.16
CA ASP A 135 -8.76 4.39 -12.66
C ASP A 135 -7.52 3.81 -12.02
N LEU A 136 -7.69 3.05 -10.94
CA LEU A 136 -6.61 2.37 -10.26
C LEU A 136 -6.91 0.88 -10.17
N GLN A 137 -6.15 0.11 -10.93
CA GLN A 137 -6.30 -1.33 -11.05
C GLN A 137 -4.96 -2.01 -10.76
N LEU A 138 -5.00 -3.15 -10.10
CA LEU A 138 -3.82 -3.93 -9.77
C LEU A 138 -3.92 -5.33 -10.41
N PRO A 139 -2.79 -5.90 -10.84
CA PRO A 139 -2.74 -7.24 -11.45
C PRO A 139 -2.88 -8.34 -10.40
N VAL A 140 -2.75 -9.58 -10.85
CA VAL A 140 -2.45 -10.72 -9.96
C VAL A 140 -1.14 -10.45 -9.24
N ILE A 141 -1.13 -10.61 -7.92
CA ILE A 141 0.06 -10.45 -7.09
C ILE A 141 0.17 -11.67 -6.18
N GLU A 142 1.34 -12.29 -6.19
CA GLU A 142 1.81 -13.23 -5.18
C GLU A 142 3.22 -12.80 -4.80
N TRP A 143 3.34 -12.21 -3.63
CA TRP A 143 4.59 -11.60 -3.19
C TRP A 143 4.74 -11.71 -1.69
N ALA A 144 5.83 -12.32 -1.24
CA ALA A 144 6.26 -12.28 0.14
C ALA A 144 7.69 -11.75 0.19
N GLU A 145 7.98 -10.88 1.13
CA GLU A 145 9.30 -10.28 1.31
C GLU A 145 9.61 -10.09 2.78
N THR A 146 10.86 -10.30 3.11
CA THR A 146 11.42 -10.00 4.43
C THR A 146 12.58 -9.02 4.25
N PRO A 147 12.55 -7.83 4.87
CA PRO A 147 13.65 -6.89 4.80
C PRO A 147 14.95 -7.52 5.29
N ALA A 148 16.04 -7.25 4.57
CA ALA A 148 17.36 -7.80 4.90
C ALA A 148 17.92 -7.30 6.24
N PHE A 149 17.47 -6.11 6.68
CA PHE A 149 17.92 -5.48 7.92
C PHE A 149 16.73 -5.18 8.82
N ARG A 150 16.79 -5.61 10.07
CA ARG A 150 15.78 -5.34 11.10
C ARG A 150 15.82 -3.88 11.54
N TYR A 151 17.01 -3.38 11.83
CA TYR A 151 17.23 -2.00 12.27
C TYR A 151 17.56 -1.12 11.07
N ARG A 152 16.73 -0.12 10.85
CA ARG A 152 16.88 0.87 9.79
C ARG A 152 16.78 2.25 10.41
N GLN A 153 17.87 3.00 10.33
CA GLN A 153 17.95 4.35 10.86
C GLN A 153 18.74 5.22 9.90
N SER A 154 18.35 6.47 9.77
CA SER A 154 19.07 7.48 9.01
C SER A 154 19.24 8.72 9.89
N VAL A 155 20.33 9.44 9.72
CA VAL A 155 20.56 10.71 10.39
C VAL A 155 20.16 11.84 9.44
N SER A 156 18.87 11.98 9.20
CA SER A 156 18.37 13.03 8.31
C SER A 156 17.12 13.70 8.89
N TYR A 157 16.81 14.90 8.39
CA TYR A 157 15.58 15.60 8.76
C TYR A 157 14.31 14.82 8.35
N SER A 158 14.41 13.89 7.40
CA SER A 158 13.31 13.05 6.93
C SER A 158 12.76 12.14 8.03
N GLU A 159 13.55 11.80 9.06
CA GLU A 159 13.08 11.04 10.24
C GLU A 159 12.02 11.76 11.05
N ARG A 160 11.85 13.07 10.88
CA ARG A 160 10.77 13.85 11.49
C ARG A 160 9.45 13.73 10.72
N ASP A 161 9.47 13.10 9.57
CA ASP A 161 8.27 12.80 8.78
C ASP A 161 7.77 11.39 9.14
N PRO A 162 6.64 11.25 9.86
CA PRO A 162 6.13 9.94 10.26
C PRO A 162 5.83 9.03 9.07
N LEU A 163 5.41 9.60 7.94
CA LEU A 163 5.15 8.82 6.74
C LEU A 163 6.45 8.28 6.11
N PHE A 164 7.54 9.04 6.19
CA PHE A 164 8.85 8.57 5.75
C PHE A 164 9.37 7.43 6.62
N VAL A 165 9.24 7.56 7.93
CA VAL A 165 9.59 6.51 8.89
C VAL A 165 8.81 5.22 8.61
N ASP A 166 7.49 5.34 8.42
CA ASP A 166 6.62 4.22 8.06
C ASP A 166 7.01 3.60 6.71
N TRP A 167 7.26 4.43 5.68
CA TRP A 167 7.55 3.99 4.32
C TRP A 167 8.81 3.13 4.23
N TYR A 168 9.84 3.49 4.97
CA TYR A 168 11.11 2.77 5.00
C TYR A 168 11.24 1.81 6.19
N GLY A 169 10.22 1.69 7.03
CA GLY A 169 10.22 0.84 8.21
C GLY A 169 11.33 1.20 9.20
N MET A 170 11.61 2.49 9.35
CA MET A 170 12.66 3.00 10.23
C MET A 170 12.24 2.93 11.70
N GLU A 171 13.21 3.02 12.61
CA GLU A 171 13.03 3.03 14.07
C GLU A 171 13.18 4.42 14.65
#